data_419b1250bb905b0145fe2471157bc2ea
#
_entry.id   419b1250bb905b0145fe2471157bc2ea
#
_cell.length_a   1.000
_cell.length_b   1.000
_cell.length_c   1.000
_cell.angle_alpha   90.00
_cell.angle_beta   90.00
_cell.angle_gamma   90.00
#
_symmetry.space_group_name_H-M   'P 1'
#
loop_
_entity.id
_entity.type
_entity.pdbx_description
1 polymer ?
#
loop_
_entity_poly.entity_id
_entity_poly.type
_entity_poly.pdbx_seq_one_letter_code
_entity_poly.pdbx_strand_id
1 'polypeptide(L)'
;SGAGKSTLVRVINLLQRPTSGSVVVNQTELTALPAKALREKRKTIGMIFQHFNLMDSRNVFDNVDFSLKYAGISKQERRQKVTELLSLVGLEEKARSFPSQLSGGQKQRVAIARALANDPEILLCDEATSALDPKTTLQILALLKKLNRKLGLTIVIITHEMQVVKEICNKVAVMENGEIIEQGKSVQIFSQPAKPLTKDFIRTATHIDQALETILGSAKFSSLAANEWLVELSYVGDQTNEPLIAQLFSRYQVTTNILYGNVEILQDVPIGSLIVSLSGEYGQRKRALDFLADQGVYTNIIKQNHAEPLNNVIEGGF
;
A
#
# COMPACT_ATOMS: atom_id res chain seq x y z
N SER A 1 6.44 -13.61 -0.10
CA SER A 1 7.43 -13.89 -1.15
C SER A 1 6.95 -15.06 -2.02
N GLY A 2 7.26 -15.07 -3.33
CA GLY A 2 6.90 -16.20 -4.20
C GLY A 2 5.49 -16.15 -4.84
N ALA A 3 4.65 -15.19 -4.53
CA ALA A 3 3.28 -15.08 -5.06
C ALA A 3 3.18 -14.71 -6.56
N GLY A 4 4.30 -14.62 -7.30
CA GLY A 4 4.30 -14.29 -8.73
C GLY A 4 4.28 -12.80 -9.09
N LYS A 5 4.40 -11.89 -8.12
CA LYS A 5 4.31 -10.42 -8.34
C LYS A 5 5.33 -9.89 -9.36
N SER A 6 6.60 -10.21 -9.21
CA SER A 6 7.65 -9.78 -10.16
C SER A 6 7.48 -10.43 -11.54
N THR A 7 6.92 -11.65 -11.60
CA THR A 7 6.55 -12.29 -12.86
C THR A 7 5.44 -11.50 -13.55
N LEU A 8 4.40 -11.09 -12.82
CA LEU A 8 3.32 -10.26 -13.36
C LEU A 8 3.84 -8.96 -13.98
N VAL A 9 4.73 -8.23 -13.28
CA VAL A 9 5.32 -7.00 -13.81
C VAL A 9 6.10 -7.27 -15.11
N ARG A 10 6.87 -8.35 -15.17
CA ARG A 10 7.59 -8.74 -16.39
C ARG A 10 6.66 -9.17 -17.53
N VAL A 11 5.48 -9.69 -17.19
CA VAL A 11 4.43 -10.00 -18.17
C VAL A 11 3.76 -8.71 -18.68
N ILE A 12 3.50 -7.72 -17.82
CA ILE A 12 2.88 -6.45 -18.23
C ILE A 12 3.66 -5.74 -19.34
N ASN A 13 5.01 -5.77 -19.29
CA ASN A 13 5.85 -5.18 -20.33
C ASN A 13 6.37 -6.23 -21.35
N LEU A 14 5.85 -7.47 -21.28
CA LEU A 14 6.26 -8.63 -22.09
C LEU A 14 7.77 -8.94 -22.06
N LEU A 15 8.50 -8.57 -21.01
CA LEU A 15 9.84 -9.14 -20.77
C LEU A 15 9.76 -10.65 -20.60
N GLN A 16 8.63 -11.13 -20.10
CA GLN A 16 8.25 -12.52 -20.08
C GLN A 16 6.89 -12.68 -20.78
N ARG A 17 6.80 -13.54 -21.80
CA ARG A 17 5.53 -13.80 -22.48
C ARG A 17 4.66 -14.72 -21.61
N PRO A 18 3.35 -14.44 -21.50
CA PRO A 18 2.42 -15.37 -20.85
C PRO A 18 2.26 -16.63 -21.71
N THR A 19 1.99 -17.76 -21.08
CA THR A 19 1.70 -19.03 -21.76
C THR A 19 0.35 -18.98 -22.50
N SER A 20 -0.62 -18.24 -21.92
CA SER A 20 -1.94 -18.02 -22.48
C SER A 20 -2.47 -16.67 -22.05
N GLY A 21 -3.56 -16.21 -22.69
CA GLY A 21 -4.15 -14.91 -22.43
C GLY A 21 -3.48 -13.76 -23.18
N SER A 22 -3.96 -12.54 -22.95
CA SER A 22 -3.49 -11.32 -23.61
C SER A 22 -3.05 -10.26 -22.62
N VAL A 23 -2.16 -9.37 -23.05
CA VAL A 23 -1.71 -8.20 -22.28
C VAL A 23 -2.12 -6.96 -23.06
N VAL A 24 -3.03 -6.19 -22.49
CA VAL A 24 -3.52 -4.94 -23.08
C VAL A 24 -3.05 -3.76 -22.24
N VAL A 25 -2.35 -2.82 -22.88
CA VAL A 25 -1.84 -1.60 -22.25
C VAL A 25 -2.30 -0.41 -23.10
N ASN A 26 -3.03 0.52 -22.49
CA ASN A 26 -3.59 1.69 -23.18
C ASN A 26 -4.25 1.32 -24.53
N GLN A 27 -5.22 0.40 -24.47
CA GLN A 27 -5.99 -0.13 -25.61
C GLN A 27 -5.16 -0.85 -26.68
N THR A 28 -3.86 -1.09 -26.44
CA THR A 28 -2.98 -1.82 -27.36
C THR A 28 -2.70 -3.22 -26.79
N GLU A 29 -3.05 -4.24 -27.55
CA GLU A 29 -2.72 -5.62 -27.20
C GLU A 29 -1.24 -5.89 -27.53
N LEU A 30 -0.41 -5.93 -26.49
CA LEU A 30 1.04 -6.11 -26.62
C LEU A 30 1.40 -7.52 -27.11
N THR A 31 0.62 -8.52 -26.71
CA THR A 31 0.86 -9.95 -27.08
C THR A 31 0.76 -10.20 -28.57
N ALA A 32 -0.05 -9.42 -29.29
CA ALA A 32 -0.25 -9.50 -30.73
C ALA A 32 0.79 -8.71 -31.55
N LEU A 33 1.59 -7.84 -30.90
CA LEU A 33 2.51 -6.97 -31.61
C LEU A 33 3.72 -7.74 -32.18
N PRO A 34 4.15 -7.41 -33.42
CA PRO A 34 5.44 -7.86 -33.95
C PRO A 34 6.60 -7.23 -33.15
N ALA A 35 7.77 -7.89 -33.15
CA ALA A 35 8.91 -7.53 -32.31
C ALA A 35 9.36 -6.05 -32.44
N LYS A 36 9.26 -5.45 -33.62
CA LYS A 36 9.61 -4.04 -33.85
C LYS A 36 8.61 -3.11 -33.18
N ALA A 37 7.31 -3.33 -33.36
CA ALA A 37 6.25 -2.54 -32.74
C ALA A 37 6.25 -2.68 -31.21
N LEU A 38 6.49 -3.88 -30.71
CA LEU A 38 6.60 -4.12 -29.26
C LEU A 38 7.80 -3.36 -28.65
N ARG A 39 8.94 -3.27 -29.34
CA ARG A 39 10.08 -2.46 -28.90
C ARG A 39 9.73 -0.99 -28.78
N GLU A 40 9.02 -0.44 -29.78
CA GLU A 40 8.56 0.95 -29.69
C GLU A 40 7.56 1.16 -28.55
N LYS A 41 6.59 0.25 -28.41
CA LYS A 41 5.60 0.37 -27.33
C LYS A 41 6.22 0.24 -25.93
N ARG A 42 7.27 -0.58 -25.76
CA ARG A 42 8.03 -0.67 -24.51
C ARG A 42 8.70 0.63 -24.08
N LYS A 43 9.00 1.55 -25.00
CA LYS A 43 9.52 2.89 -24.63
C LYS A 43 8.53 3.69 -23.82
N THR A 44 7.22 3.46 -24.01
CA THR A 44 6.16 4.14 -23.23
C THR A 44 5.88 3.47 -21.87
N ILE A 45 6.65 2.44 -21.51
CA ILE A 45 6.56 1.73 -20.23
C ILE A 45 7.91 1.83 -19.54
N GLY A 46 8.02 2.73 -18.57
CA GLY A 46 9.20 2.84 -17.70
C GLY A 46 9.25 1.69 -16.70
N MET A 47 10.45 1.24 -16.33
CA MET A 47 10.60 0.21 -15.31
C MET A 47 11.71 0.56 -14.32
N ILE A 48 11.39 0.43 -13.05
CA ILE A 48 12.31 0.55 -11.93
C ILE A 48 12.41 -0.81 -11.26
N PHE A 49 13.63 -1.30 -11.12
CA PHE A 49 13.92 -2.62 -10.56
C PHE A 49 14.33 -2.52 -9.09
N GLN A 50 14.20 -3.61 -8.37
CA GLN A 50 14.58 -3.76 -6.96
C GLN A 50 16.05 -3.35 -6.69
N HIS A 51 16.97 -3.75 -7.54
CA HIS A 51 18.39 -3.39 -7.47
C HIS A 51 18.68 -2.34 -8.53
N PHE A 52 18.49 -1.10 -8.29
CA PHE A 52 18.72 0.09 -9.13
C PHE A 52 19.17 -0.17 -10.58
N ASN A 53 19.93 -1.22 -10.85
CA ASN A 53 20.49 -1.67 -12.12
C ASN A 53 21.22 -0.55 -12.87
N LEU A 54 21.99 0.25 -12.14
CA LEU A 54 22.83 1.29 -12.71
C LEU A 54 24.09 0.66 -13.34
N MET A 55 24.57 1.30 -14.39
CA MET A 55 25.85 0.96 -15.01
C MET A 55 26.98 1.60 -14.19
N ASP A 56 27.73 0.79 -13.46
CA ASP A 56 28.79 1.27 -12.54
C ASP A 56 29.94 1.99 -13.26
N SER A 57 30.20 1.64 -14.51
CA SER A 57 31.21 2.27 -15.37
C SER A 57 30.76 3.61 -15.98
N ARG A 58 29.53 4.06 -15.68
CA ARG A 58 28.97 5.31 -16.21
C ARG A 58 28.59 6.24 -15.06
N ASN A 59 28.78 7.54 -15.26
CA ASN A 59 28.29 8.55 -14.33
C ASN A 59 26.74 8.65 -14.37
N VAL A 60 26.17 9.47 -13.49
CA VAL A 60 24.72 9.68 -13.38
C VAL A 60 24.12 10.17 -14.69
N PHE A 61 24.74 11.17 -15.33
CA PHE A 61 24.26 11.71 -16.61
C PHE A 61 24.20 10.62 -17.69
N ASP A 62 25.28 9.85 -17.85
CA ASP A 62 25.39 8.80 -18.87
C ASP A 62 24.46 7.62 -18.59
N ASN A 63 24.13 7.34 -17.33
CA ASN A 63 23.13 6.34 -16.97
C ASN A 63 21.73 6.73 -17.49
N VAL A 64 21.36 8.01 -17.41
CA VAL A 64 20.06 8.49 -17.90
C VAL A 64 20.08 8.65 -19.41
N ASP A 65 21.16 9.23 -20.00
CA ASP A 65 21.33 9.42 -21.45
C ASP A 65 21.27 8.10 -22.22
N PHE A 66 21.70 7.01 -21.61
CA PHE A 66 21.68 5.69 -22.23
C PHE A 66 20.29 5.28 -22.74
N SER A 67 19.23 5.61 -21.99
CA SER A 67 17.85 5.30 -22.39
C SER A 67 17.40 6.09 -23.63
N LEU A 68 18.03 7.25 -23.88
CA LEU A 68 17.73 8.13 -25.01
C LEU A 68 18.59 7.85 -26.24
N LYS A 69 19.57 6.94 -26.13
CA LYS A 69 20.54 6.69 -27.22
C LYS A 69 19.89 6.35 -28.57
N TYR A 70 18.72 5.69 -28.51
CA TYR A 70 17.98 5.24 -29.69
C TYR A 70 16.60 5.92 -29.80
N ALA A 71 16.44 7.12 -29.20
CA ALA A 71 15.18 7.86 -29.26
C ALA A 71 14.99 8.67 -30.55
N GLY A 72 16.00 8.71 -31.43
CA GLY A 72 15.92 9.48 -32.69
C GLY A 72 16.09 11.00 -32.55
N ILE A 73 16.50 11.48 -31.35
CA ILE A 73 16.72 12.90 -31.05
C ILE A 73 18.21 13.25 -31.09
N SER A 74 18.52 14.52 -31.34
CA SER A 74 19.90 15.03 -31.42
C SER A 74 20.64 14.91 -30.07
N LYS A 75 21.98 14.97 -30.13
CA LYS A 75 22.80 14.97 -28.90
C LYS A 75 22.50 16.18 -27.99
N GLN A 76 22.16 17.32 -28.58
CA GLN A 76 21.81 18.52 -27.82
C GLN A 76 20.49 18.37 -27.08
N GLU A 77 19.47 17.87 -27.75
CA GLU A 77 18.14 17.57 -27.17
C GLU A 77 18.25 16.53 -26.06
N ARG A 78 19.03 15.44 -26.26
CA ARG A 78 19.28 14.46 -25.21
C ARG A 78 19.91 15.09 -23.98
N ARG A 79 20.94 15.95 -24.15
CA ARG A 79 21.62 16.62 -23.06
C ARG A 79 20.67 17.51 -22.28
N GLN A 80 19.83 18.28 -22.96
CA GLN A 80 18.82 19.11 -22.32
C GLN A 80 17.86 18.26 -21.50
N LYS A 81 17.29 17.20 -22.12
CA LYS A 81 16.32 16.32 -21.48
C LYS A 81 16.90 15.60 -20.25
N VAL A 82 18.14 15.13 -20.32
CA VAL A 82 18.80 14.52 -19.16
C VAL A 82 18.96 15.52 -18.04
N THR A 83 19.35 16.78 -18.34
CA THR A 83 19.48 17.83 -17.34
C THR A 83 18.15 18.13 -16.66
N GLU A 84 17.07 18.24 -17.44
CA GLU A 84 15.70 18.43 -16.92
C GLU A 84 15.25 17.27 -16.04
N LEU A 85 15.54 16.03 -16.42
CA LEU A 85 15.21 14.84 -15.63
C LEU A 85 16.02 14.78 -14.33
N LEU A 86 17.29 15.13 -14.36
CA LEU A 86 18.12 15.20 -13.15
C LEU A 86 17.62 16.28 -12.20
N SER A 87 17.21 17.43 -12.72
CA SER A 87 16.57 18.49 -11.94
C SER A 87 15.26 17.99 -11.31
N LEU A 88 14.44 17.30 -12.09
CA LEU A 88 13.16 16.76 -11.63
C LEU A 88 13.30 15.81 -10.42
N VAL A 89 14.40 15.04 -10.37
CA VAL A 89 14.69 14.14 -9.25
C VAL A 89 15.66 14.75 -8.20
N GLY A 90 16.14 15.99 -8.37
CA GLY A 90 17.02 16.71 -7.45
C GLY A 90 18.44 16.14 -7.42
N LEU A 91 19.04 15.89 -8.60
CA LEU A 91 20.38 15.32 -8.76
C LEU A 91 21.28 16.12 -9.73
N GLU A 92 20.98 17.39 -10.00
CA GLU A 92 21.74 18.23 -10.95
C GLU A 92 23.22 18.25 -10.61
N GLU A 93 23.56 18.47 -9.33
CA GLU A 93 24.92 18.57 -8.85
C GLU A 93 25.68 17.25 -8.88
N LYS A 94 24.95 16.13 -8.99
CA LYS A 94 25.51 14.77 -9.03
C LYS A 94 25.66 14.21 -10.45
N ALA A 95 25.41 15.00 -11.48
CA ALA A 95 25.43 14.56 -12.88
C ALA A 95 26.72 13.84 -13.28
N ARG A 96 27.87 14.26 -12.74
CA ARG A 96 29.19 13.67 -13.02
C ARG A 96 29.62 12.58 -12.03
N SER A 97 28.87 12.35 -10.96
CA SER A 97 29.18 11.31 -9.95
C SER A 97 28.92 9.91 -10.53
N PHE A 98 29.67 8.92 -10.06
CA PHE A 98 29.46 7.52 -10.38
C PHE A 98 28.56 6.82 -9.36
N PRO A 99 27.91 5.69 -9.69
CA PRO A 99 27.05 4.98 -8.76
C PRO A 99 27.69 4.63 -7.42
N SER A 100 28.98 4.32 -7.39
CA SER A 100 29.74 4.07 -6.14
C SER A 100 29.81 5.25 -5.18
N GLN A 101 29.60 6.48 -5.67
CA GLN A 101 29.64 7.73 -4.90
C GLN A 101 28.27 8.18 -4.43
N LEU A 102 27.23 7.38 -4.66
CA LEU A 102 25.84 7.73 -4.37
C LEU A 102 25.28 6.91 -3.20
N SER A 103 24.45 7.56 -2.37
CA SER A 103 23.60 6.85 -1.41
C SER A 103 22.54 6.00 -2.13
N GLY A 104 21.92 5.03 -1.41
CA GLY A 104 20.85 4.21 -1.95
C GLY A 104 19.68 5.02 -2.53
N GLY A 105 19.23 6.06 -1.81
CA GLY A 105 18.19 6.96 -2.27
C GLY A 105 18.59 7.77 -3.51
N GLN A 106 19.85 8.19 -3.62
CA GLN A 106 20.36 8.86 -4.82
C GLN A 106 20.40 7.88 -6.01
N LYS A 107 20.87 6.65 -5.83
CA LYS A 107 20.82 5.60 -6.86
C LYS A 107 19.40 5.37 -7.35
N GLN A 108 18.43 5.33 -6.44
CA GLN A 108 17.03 5.17 -6.78
C GLN A 108 16.49 6.35 -7.59
N ARG A 109 16.86 7.58 -7.25
CA ARG A 109 16.49 8.78 -8.01
C ARG A 109 17.09 8.74 -9.44
N VAL A 110 18.31 8.25 -9.62
CA VAL A 110 18.89 8.02 -10.97
C VAL A 110 18.09 6.96 -11.73
N ALA A 111 17.71 5.85 -11.09
CA ALA A 111 16.87 4.82 -11.71
C ALA A 111 15.49 5.37 -12.14
N ILE A 112 14.88 6.23 -11.31
CA ILE A 112 13.63 6.93 -11.66
C ILE A 112 13.84 7.86 -12.86
N ALA A 113 14.86 8.71 -12.87
CA ALA A 113 15.16 9.61 -13.98
C ALA A 113 15.39 8.82 -15.30
N ARG A 114 16.11 7.70 -15.22
CA ARG A 114 16.33 6.82 -16.35
C ARG A 114 15.04 6.19 -16.87
N ALA A 115 14.16 5.77 -15.99
CA ALA A 115 12.87 5.18 -16.36
C ALA A 115 11.92 6.21 -17.01
N LEU A 116 12.06 7.48 -16.67
CA LEU A 116 11.27 8.59 -17.23
C LEU A 116 11.82 9.11 -18.57
N ALA A 117 13.00 8.69 -18.99
CA ALA A 117 13.73 9.30 -20.12
C ALA A 117 12.96 9.29 -21.45
N ASN A 118 12.13 8.29 -21.70
CA ASN A 118 11.33 8.16 -22.92
C ASN A 118 9.88 8.64 -22.76
N ASP A 119 9.58 9.52 -21.80
CA ASP A 119 8.24 10.04 -21.49
C ASP A 119 7.20 8.93 -21.38
N PRO A 120 7.40 7.96 -20.46
CA PRO A 120 6.51 6.81 -20.37
C PRO A 120 5.11 7.25 -19.89
N GLU A 121 4.09 6.52 -20.34
CA GLU A 121 2.72 6.64 -19.88
C GLU A 121 2.49 5.82 -18.59
N ILE A 122 3.28 4.76 -18.43
CA ILE A 122 3.21 3.82 -17.29
C ILE A 122 4.60 3.64 -16.69
N LEU A 123 4.68 3.64 -15.37
CA LEU A 123 5.88 3.35 -14.60
C LEU A 123 5.66 2.09 -13.76
N LEU A 124 6.40 1.05 -14.05
CA LEU A 124 6.39 -0.21 -13.30
C LEU A 124 7.50 -0.19 -12.25
N CYS A 125 7.15 -0.38 -10.99
CA CYS A 125 8.08 -0.39 -9.86
C CYS A 125 8.08 -1.79 -9.22
N ASP A 126 9.15 -2.55 -9.43
CA ASP A 126 9.33 -3.88 -8.83
C ASP A 126 10.16 -3.74 -7.55
N GLU A 127 9.48 -3.73 -6.39
CA GLU A 127 10.08 -3.54 -5.05
C GLU A 127 11.07 -2.36 -4.97
N ALA A 128 10.71 -1.24 -5.56
CA ALA A 128 11.58 -0.08 -5.76
C ALA A 128 12.09 0.60 -4.47
N THR A 129 11.61 0.20 -3.30
CA THR A 129 11.99 0.78 -2.01
C THR A 129 12.59 -0.23 -1.02
N SER A 130 12.56 -1.52 -1.34
CA SER A 130 12.95 -2.60 -0.40
C SER A 130 14.42 -2.55 0.06
N ALA A 131 15.30 -1.88 -0.68
CA ALA A 131 16.72 -1.72 -0.36
C ALA A 131 17.04 -0.37 0.34
N LEU A 132 16.01 0.38 0.78
CA LEU A 132 16.15 1.71 1.35
C LEU A 132 15.75 1.73 2.83
N ASP A 133 16.32 2.65 3.58
CA ASP A 133 15.86 2.92 4.95
C ASP A 133 14.47 3.61 4.95
N PRO A 134 13.69 3.53 6.04
CA PRO A 134 12.32 4.03 6.09
C PRO A 134 12.19 5.52 5.73
N LYS A 135 13.12 6.36 6.16
CA LYS A 135 13.10 7.81 5.87
C LYS A 135 13.31 8.07 4.37
N THR A 136 14.26 7.37 3.78
CA THR A 136 14.54 7.47 2.34
C THR A 136 13.38 6.89 1.52
N THR A 137 12.76 5.79 1.96
CA THR A 137 11.54 5.23 1.36
C THR A 137 10.45 6.29 1.23
N LEU A 138 10.10 6.99 2.32
CA LEU A 138 9.09 8.06 2.30
C LEU A 138 9.45 9.18 1.31
N GLN A 139 10.73 9.56 1.21
CA GLN A 139 11.17 10.57 0.24
C GLN A 139 11.01 10.11 -1.22
N ILE A 140 11.28 8.84 -1.50
CA ILE A 140 11.08 8.26 -2.84
C ILE A 140 9.59 8.16 -3.17
N LEU A 141 8.74 7.75 -2.23
CA LEU A 141 7.29 7.70 -2.42
C LEU A 141 6.70 9.09 -2.66
N ALA A 142 7.14 10.11 -1.90
CA ALA A 142 6.75 11.50 -2.12
C ALA A 142 7.17 12.00 -3.51
N LEU A 143 8.38 11.63 -3.98
CA LEU A 143 8.84 11.93 -5.34
C LEU A 143 7.94 11.25 -6.38
N LEU A 144 7.64 9.97 -6.26
CA LEU A 144 6.76 9.24 -7.18
C LEU A 144 5.35 9.85 -7.21
N LYS A 145 4.79 10.23 -6.06
CA LYS A 145 3.49 10.91 -5.95
C LYS A 145 3.49 12.27 -6.68
N LYS A 146 4.58 13.04 -6.52
CA LYS A 146 4.78 14.31 -7.25
C LYS A 146 4.86 14.10 -8.77
N LEU A 147 5.60 13.07 -9.20
CA LEU A 147 5.76 12.71 -10.62
C LEU A 147 4.43 12.23 -11.22
N ASN A 148 3.68 11.38 -10.52
CA ASN A 148 2.35 10.94 -10.93
C ASN A 148 1.43 12.14 -11.21
N ARG A 149 1.37 13.11 -10.26
CA ARG A 149 0.53 14.32 -10.41
C ARG A 149 1.02 15.24 -11.52
N LYS A 150 2.33 15.46 -11.63
CA LYS A 150 2.91 16.40 -12.59
C LYS A 150 2.87 15.90 -14.02
N LEU A 151 3.09 14.59 -14.22
CA LEU A 151 3.25 13.99 -15.55
C LEU A 151 2.04 13.16 -15.99
N GLY A 152 1.03 12.99 -15.13
CA GLY A 152 -0.15 12.18 -15.45
C GLY A 152 0.14 10.68 -15.61
N LEU A 153 1.24 10.17 -15.04
CA LEU A 153 1.66 8.77 -15.18
C LEU A 153 0.73 7.82 -14.45
N THR A 154 0.51 6.64 -15.00
CA THR A 154 0.05 5.50 -14.21
C THR A 154 1.24 4.82 -13.56
N ILE A 155 1.25 4.66 -12.23
CA ILE A 155 2.32 3.98 -11.50
C ILE A 155 1.77 2.65 -10.97
N VAL A 156 2.43 1.55 -11.34
CA VAL A 156 2.15 0.21 -10.80
C VAL A 156 3.30 -0.17 -9.88
N ILE A 157 3.00 -0.41 -8.61
CA ILE A 157 4.00 -0.73 -7.59
C ILE A 157 3.80 -2.16 -7.13
N ILE A 158 4.85 -2.95 -7.21
CA ILE A 158 4.94 -4.24 -6.52
C ILE A 158 5.66 -4.03 -5.20
N THR A 159 5.02 -4.43 -4.12
CA THR A 159 5.59 -4.37 -2.79
C THR A 159 4.95 -5.42 -1.88
N HIS A 160 5.64 -5.81 -0.84
CA HIS A 160 5.10 -6.53 0.32
C HIS A 160 5.00 -5.61 1.55
N GLU A 161 5.38 -4.35 1.42
CA GLU A 161 5.35 -3.34 2.48
C GLU A 161 4.02 -2.60 2.47
N MET A 162 3.14 -2.88 3.44
CA MET A 162 1.83 -2.23 3.54
C MET A 162 1.94 -0.71 3.74
N GLN A 163 3.02 -0.22 4.35
CA GLN A 163 3.27 1.20 4.49
C GLN A 163 3.41 1.90 3.12
N VAL A 164 4.07 1.26 2.15
CA VAL A 164 4.16 1.77 0.78
C VAL A 164 2.77 1.85 0.14
N VAL A 165 1.95 0.82 0.33
CA VAL A 165 0.58 0.78 -0.20
C VAL A 165 -0.26 1.92 0.39
N LYS A 166 -0.22 2.11 1.70
CA LYS A 166 -0.94 3.19 2.42
C LYS A 166 -0.54 4.57 1.90
N GLU A 167 0.76 4.79 1.72
CA GLU A 167 1.31 6.11 1.40
C GLU A 167 0.94 6.59 -0.01
N ILE A 168 0.93 5.71 -1.03
CA ILE A 168 0.86 6.15 -2.43
C ILE A 168 -0.25 5.50 -3.26
N CYS A 169 -0.75 4.30 -2.92
CA CYS A 169 -1.63 3.54 -3.80
C CYS A 169 -3.09 3.96 -3.69
N ASN A 170 -3.75 4.25 -4.82
CA ASN A 170 -5.20 4.52 -4.91
C ASN A 170 -6.01 3.23 -5.01
N LYS A 171 -5.43 2.20 -5.63
CA LYS A 171 -6.02 0.86 -5.83
C LYS A 171 -5.00 -0.18 -5.41
N VAL A 172 -5.50 -1.30 -4.92
CA VAL A 172 -4.70 -2.43 -4.46
C VAL A 172 -5.22 -3.70 -5.11
N ALA A 173 -4.30 -4.59 -5.47
CA ALA A 173 -4.60 -5.97 -5.81
C ALA A 173 -3.72 -6.88 -4.94
N VAL A 174 -4.33 -7.80 -4.21
CA VAL A 174 -3.65 -8.78 -3.36
C VAL A 174 -3.46 -10.05 -4.16
N MET A 175 -2.22 -10.54 -4.18
CA MET A 175 -1.85 -11.76 -4.92
C MET A 175 -1.46 -12.88 -3.97
N GLU A 176 -1.95 -14.07 -4.25
CA GLU A 176 -1.59 -15.31 -3.59
C GLU A 176 -1.45 -16.43 -4.64
N ASN A 177 -0.37 -17.21 -4.58
CA ASN A 177 -0.14 -18.37 -5.47
C ASN A 177 -0.33 -18.09 -6.97
N GLY A 178 0.00 -16.88 -7.44
CA GLY A 178 -0.13 -16.48 -8.84
C GLY A 178 -1.48 -15.91 -9.23
N GLU A 179 -2.45 -15.86 -8.33
CA GLU A 179 -3.80 -15.36 -8.55
C GLU A 179 -4.05 -14.04 -7.84
N ILE A 180 -4.90 -13.18 -8.40
CA ILE A 180 -5.42 -12.00 -7.71
C ILE A 180 -6.64 -12.46 -6.91
N ILE A 181 -6.48 -12.52 -5.58
CA ILE A 181 -7.53 -13.00 -4.67
C ILE A 181 -8.48 -11.88 -4.22
N GLU A 182 -8.01 -10.64 -4.23
CA GLU A 182 -8.78 -9.46 -3.85
C GLU A 182 -8.24 -8.21 -4.52
N GLN A 183 -9.13 -7.30 -4.94
CA GLN A 183 -8.76 -6.01 -5.51
C GLN A 183 -9.82 -4.94 -5.24
N GLY A 184 -9.39 -3.69 -5.11
CA GLY A 184 -10.30 -2.58 -4.88
C GLY A 184 -9.59 -1.26 -4.64
N LYS A 185 -10.35 -0.25 -4.21
CA LYS A 185 -9.77 1.01 -3.70
C LYS A 185 -9.01 0.72 -2.40
N SER A 186 -7.87 1.39 -2.19
CA SER A 186 -7.06 1.15 -0.98
C SER A 186 -7.87 1.36 0.30
N VAL A 187 -8.67 2.44 0.39
CA VAL A 187 -9.54 2.66 1.56
C VAL A 187 -10.44 1.46 1.83
N GLN A 188 -11.10 0.91 0.80
CA GLN A 188 -11.98 -0.26 0.94
C GLN A 188 -11.23 -1.51 1.41
N ILE A 189 -10.08 -1.81 0.78
CA ILE A 189 -9.26 -2.98 1.14
C ILE A 189 -8.74 -2.88 2.58
N PHE A 190 -8.34 -1.68 3.03
CA PHE A 190 -7.84 -1.49 4.39
C PHE A 190 -8.94 -1.46 5.46
N SER A 191 -10.15 -1.02 5.11
CA SER A 191 -11.25 -0.91 6.06
C SER A 191 -12.12 -2.17 6.15
N GLN A 192 -12.30 -2.89 5.04
CA GLN A 192 -13.19 -4.05 4.94
C GLN A 192 -12.56 -5.16 4.10
N PRO A 193 -11.41 -5.73 4.55
CA PRO A 193 -10.76 -6.83 3.84
C PRO A 193 -11.64 -8.08 3.84
N ALA A 194 -11.93 -8.62 2.65
CA ALA A 194 -12.78 -9.80 2.51
C ALA A 194 -12.00 -11.12 2.69
N LYS A 195 -10.72 -11.14 2.24
CA LYS A 195 -9.93 -12.38 2.23
C LYS A 195 -9.06 -12.53 3.48
N PRO A 196 -8.86 -13.76 3.99
CA PRO A 196 -8.02 -14.01 5.18
C PRO A 196 -6.62 -13.41 5.03
N LEU A 197 -5.93 -13.67 3.92
CA LEU A 197 -4.57 -13.15 3.69
C LEU A 197 -4.53 -11.61 3.69
N THR A 198 -5.56 -10.96 3.14
CA THR A 198 -5.65 -9.49 3.17
C THR A 198 -5.81 -8.98 4.59
N LYS A 199 -6.65 -9.66 5.40
CA LYS A 199 -6.83 -9.36 6.83
C LYS A 199 -5.50 -9.47 7.57
N ASP A 200 -4.76 -10.56 7.36
CA ASP A 200 -3.46 -10.80 8.01
C ASP A 200 -2.44 -9.71 7.65
N PHE A 201 -2.37 -9.30 6.38
CA PHE A 201 -1.48 -8.20 5.97
C PHE A 201 -1.83 -6.88 6.67
N ILE A 202 -3.11 -6.55 6.77
CA ILE A 202 -3.55 -5.30 7.40
C ILE A 202 -3.31 -5.37 8.91
N ARG A 203 -3.66 -6.46 9.57
CA ARG A 203 -3.44 -6.67 11.01
C ARG A 203 -1.96 -6.58 11.37
N THR A 204 -1.08 -7.18 10.56
CA THR A 204 0.38 -7.05 10.72
C THR A 204 0.83 -5.60 10.59
N ALA A 205 0.31 -4.86 9.59
CA ALA A 205 0.68 -3.47 9.31
C ALA A 205 0.16 -2.47 10.35
N THR A 206 -0.89 -2.82 11.08
CA THR A 206 -1.47 -2.00 12.16
C THR A 206 -0.97 -2.41 13.55
N HIS A 207 -0.15 -3.46 13.65
CA HIS A 207 0.33 -4.04 14.92
C HIS A 207 -0.79 -4.44 15.91
N ILE A 208 -2.02 -4.61 15.43
CA ILE A 208 -3.17 -4.90 16.28
C ILE A 208 -3.07 -6.27 16.93
N ASP A 209 -2.49 -7.26 16.23
CA ASP A 209 -2.29 -8.61 16.77
C ASP A 209 -1.29 -8.61 17.92
N GLN A 210 -0.18 -7.88 17.77
CA GLN A 210 0.83 -7.75 18.82
C GLN A 210 0.25 -7.05 20.08
N ALA A 211 -0.56 -6.00 19.86
CA ALA A 211 -1.26 -5.33 20.95
C ALA A 211 -2.26 -6.28 21.63
N LEU A 212 -3.01 -7.07 20.84
CA LEU A 212 -3.98 -8.03 21.34
C LEU A 212 -3.31 -9.14 22.17
N GLU A 213 -2.21 -9.72 21.69
CA GLU A 213 -1.42 -10.72 22.44
C GLU A 213 -0.95 -10.15 23.79
N THR A 214 -0.46 -8.92 23.79
CA THR A 214 0.00 -8.23 25.00
C THR A 214 -1.15 -8.04 25.99
N ILE A 215 -2.33 -7.61 25.50
CA ILE A 215 -3.53 -7.39 26.31
C ILE A 215 -4.00 -8.73 26.90
N LEU A 216 -4.16 -9.76 26.08
CA LEU A 216 -4.67 -11.07 26.51
C LEU A 216 -3.70 -11.80 27.47
N GLY A 217 -2.39 -11.56 27.32
CA GLY A 217 -1.35 -12.09 28.22
C GLY A 217 -1.29 -11.41 29.58
N SER A 218 -1.96 -10.26 29.76
CA SER A 218 -1.97 -9.54 31.04
C SER A 218 -2.88 -10.25 32.06
N ALA A 219 -2.52 -10.19 33.33
CA ALA A 219 -3.30 -10.81 34.42
C ALA A 219 -4.76 -10.30 34.48
N LYS A 220 -5.01 -9.04 34.12
CA LYS A 220 -6.33 -8.43 34.12
C LYS A 220 -7.25 -9.05 33.06
N PHE A 221 -6.74 -9.33 31.85
CA PHE A 221 -7.53 -9.81 30.72
C PHE A 221 -7.40 -11.31 30.46
N SER A 222 -6.58 -12.03 31.26
CA SER A 222 -6.56 -13.49 31.29
C SER A 222 -7.91 -14.05 31.78
N SER A 223 -8.55 -13.38 32.76
CA SER A 223 -9.91 -13.67 33.25
C SER A 223 -10.73 -12.36 33.25
N LEU A 224 -11.62 -12.19 32.26
CA LEU A 224 -12.56 -11.06 32.22
C LEU A 224 -13.61 -11.20 33.32
N ALA A 225 -14.04 -10.06 33.88
CA ALA A 225 -15.21 -10.02 34.76
C ALA A 225 -16.48 -10.43 34.00
N ALA A 226 -17.49 -10.96 34.70
CA ALA A 226 -18.74 -11.41 34.08
C ALA A 226 -19.48 -10.30 33.32
N ASN A 227 -19.30 -9.05 33.74
CA ASN A 227 -19.91 -7.87 33.15
C ASN A 227 -18.99 -7.12 32.15
N GLU A 228 -17.92 -7.76 31.66
CA GLU A 228 -16.92 -7.12 30.79
C GLU A 228 -16.75 -7.89 29.46
N TRP A 229 -16.69 -7.15 28.35
CA TRP A 229 -16.33 -7.66 27.02
C TRP A 229 -15.06 -6.99 26.52
N LEU A 230 -14.21 -7.73 25.83
CA LEU A 230 -13.11 -7.21 25.04
C LEU A 230 -13.56 -7.14 23.59
N VAL A 231 -13.54 -5.94 22.99
CA VAL A 231 -14.11 -5.69 21.67
C VAL A 231 -13.10 -4.93 20.80
N GLU A 232 -13.01 -5.33 19.54
CA GLU A 232 -12.35 -4.59 18.49
C GLU A 232 -13.38 -3.74 17.76
N LEU A 233 -13.06 -2.45 17.58
CA LEU A 233 -13.87 -1.48 16.85
C LEU A 233 -13.08 -0.95 15.68
N SER A 234 -13.70 -0.89 14.48
CA SER A 234 -13.08 -0.31 13.28
C SER A 234 -13.96 0.80 12.73
N TYR A 235 -13.34 1.95 12.46
CA TYR A 235 -13.97 3.18 11.99
C TYR A 235 -13.45 3.56 10.63
N VAL A 236 -14.31 4.14 9.79
CA VAL A 236 -13.92 4.61 8.44
C VAL A 236 -14.60 5.95 8.15
N GLY A 237 -13.80 6.94 7.75
CA GLY A 237 -14.34 8.24 7.33
C GLY A 237 -14.86 9.07 8.50
N ASP A 238 -16.02 9.72 8.32
CA ASP A 238 -16.56 10.72 9.24
C ASP A 238 -16.86 10.18 10.63
N GLN A 239 -17.09 8.87 10.78
CA GLN A 239 -17.32 8.25 12.10
C GLN A 239 -16.12 8.42 13.04
N THR A 240 -14.92 8.63 12.53
CA THR A 240 -13.74 8.88 13.37
C THR A 240 -13.79 10.24 14.07
N ASN A 241 -14.60 11.18 13.58
CA ASN A 241 -14.76 12.51 14.14
C ASN A 241 -15.89 12.59 15.18
N GLU A 242 -16.75 11.56 15.26
CA GLU A 242 -17.85 11.52 16.20
C GLU A 242 -17.41 10.99 17.57
N PRO A 243 -17.88 11.59 18.69
CA PRO A 243 -17.52 11.14 20.03
C PRO A 243 -18.29 9.87 20.44
N LEU A 244 -18.28 8.84 19.57
CA LEU A 244 -19.09 7.63 19.75
C LEU A 244 -18.79 6.92 21.06
N ILE A 245 -17.52 6.84 21.47
CA ILE A 245 -17.12 6.22 22.73
C ILE A 245 -17.75 6.92 23.94
N ALA A 246 -17.79 8.25 23.93
CA ALA A 246 -18.43 9.02 25.02
C ALA A 246 -19.96 8.79 25.05
N GLN A 247 -20.57 8.57 23.89
CA GLN A 247 -22.01 8.28 23.78
C GLN A 247 -22.40 6.92 24.37
N LEU A 248 -21.46 5.93 24.41
CA LEU A 248 -21.73 4.62 25.01
C LEU A 248 -22.06 4.75 26.51
N PHE A 249 -21.34 5.61 27.22
CA PHE A 249 -21.67 5.87 28.64
C PHE A 249 -22.94 6.69 28.79
N SER A 250 -23.07 7.81 28.10
CA SER A 250 -24.20 8.74 28.29
C SER A 250 -25.55 8.12 27.91
N ARG A 251 -25.61 7.29 26.87
CA ARG A 251 -26.86 6.70 26.36
C ARG A 251 -27.17 5.32 26.94
N TYR A 252 -26.13 4.51 27.14
CA TYR A 252 -26.27 3.08 27.43
C TYR A 252 -25.70 2.68 28.80
N GLN A 253 -25.07 3.62 29.53
CA GLN A 253 -24.38 3.36 30.80
C GLN A 253 -23.27 2.29 30.69
N VAL A 254 -22.64 2.21 29.54
CA VAL A 254 -21.53 1.29 29.27
C VAL A 254 -20.21 2.03 29.42
N THR A 255 -19.43 1.65 30.42
CA THR A 255 -18.08 2.17 30.62
C THR A 255 -17.15 1.57 29.61
N THR A 256 -16.44 2.41 28.88
CA THR A 256 -15.51 2.00 27.84
C THR A 256 -14.09 2.42 28.21
N ASN A 257 -13.17 1.46 28.25
CA ASN A 257 -11.74 1.72 28.43
C ASN A 257 -10.97 1.35 27.16
N ILE A 258 -10.22 2.31 26.61
CA ILE A 258 -9.41 2.10 25.40
C ILE A 258 -8.08 1.46 25.84
N LEU A 259 -7.79 0.28 25.31
CA LEU A 259 -6.60 -0.51 25.62
C LEU A 259 -5.54 -0.37 24.52
N TYR A 260 -6.00 -0.18 23.29
CA TYR A 260 -5.17 0.08 22.12
C TYR A 260 -5.95 0.99 21.16
N GLY A 261 -5.25 1.88 20.49
CA GLY A 261 -5.86 2.74 19.46
C GLY A 261 -4.85 3.09 18.38
N ASN A 262 -5.27 2.93 17.15
CA ASN A 262 -4.55 3.38 15.97
C ASN A 262 -5.52 4.13 15.05
N VAL A 263 -5.19 5.38 14.71
CA VAL A 263 -5.95 6.18 13.73
C VAL A 263 -4.97 6.66 12.67
N GLU A 264 -5.25 6.32 11.44
CA GLU A 264 -4.44 6.69 10.28
C GLU A 264 -5.28 7.43 9.24
N ILE A 265 -4.67 8.30 8.47
CA ILE A 265 -5.32 8.96 7.34
C ILE A 265 -4.84 8.30 6.06
N LEU A 266 -5.74 7.61 5.37
CA LEU A 266 -5.48 6.95 4.11
C LEU A 266 -6.20 7.71 2.99
N GLN A 267 -5.44 8.40 2.13
CA GLN A 267 -5.99 9.21 1.02
C GLN A 267 -7.08 10.19 1.49
N ASP A 268 -6.77 10.97 2.50
CA ASP A 268 -7.65 11.95 3.12
C ASP A 268 -8.89 11.34 3.83
N VAL A 269 -8.97 10.00 3.95
CA VAL A 269 -10.00 9.29 4.70
C VAL A 269 -9.41 8.76 5.99
N PRO A 270 -9.89 9.16 7.17
CA PRO A 270 -9.44 8.60 8.42
C PRO A 270 -9.96 7.16 8.59
N ILE A 271 -9.08 6.26 9.01
CA ILE A 271 -9.37 4.87 9.36
C ILE A 271 -8.87 4.65 10.78
N GLY A 272 -9.72 4.20 11.66
CA GLY A 272 -9.39 3.93 13.06
C GLY A 272 -9.65 2.49 13.45
N SER A 273 -8.78 1.95 14.29
CA SER A 273 -8.99 0.66 14.96
C SER A 273 -8.71 0.83 16.45
N LEU A 274 -9.65 0.40 17.28
CA LEU A 274 -9.52 0.40 18.74
C LEU A 274 -9.72 -1.01 19.28
N ILE A 275 -8.98 -1.36 20.33
CA ILE A 275 -9.32 -2.48 21.22
C ILE A 275 -9.80 -1.84 22.53
N VAL A 276 -11.03 -2.15 22.91
CA VAL A 276 -11.67 -1.57 24.09
C VAL A 276 -12.18 -2.66 25.02
N SER A 277 -12.22 -2.37 26.33
CA SER A 277 -13.07 -3.14 27.24
C SER A 277 -14.37 -2.39 27.47
N LEU A 278 -15.49 -3.11 27.37
CA LEU A 278 -16.85 -2.60 27.61
C LEU A 278 -17.39 -3.23 28.89
N SER A 279 -17.70 -2.40 29.89
CA SER A 279 -18.25 -2.84 31.18
C SER A 279 -19.65 -2.30 31.38
N GLY A 280 -20.58 -3.16 31.81
CA GLY A 280 -21.99 -2.83 32.04
C GLY A 280 -22.87 -4.08 32.09
N GLU A 281 -24.18 -3.94 32.17
CA GLU A 281 -25.11 -5.06 32.07
C GLU A 281 -25.13 -5.61 30.62
N TYR A 282 -25.45 -6.89 30.47
CA TYR A 282 -25.48 -7.57 29.16
C TYR A 282 -26.34 -6.81 28.13
N GLY A 283 -27.58 -6.47 28.50
CA GLY A 283 -28.50 -5.76 27.61
C GLY A 283 -28.03 -4.34 27.22
N GLN A 284 -27.29 -3.68 28.12
CA GLN A 284 -26.70 -2.36 27.85
C GLN A 284 -25.54 -2.48 26.84
N ARG A 285 -24.62 -3.44 27.06
CA ARG A 285 -23.50 -3.70 26.16
C ARG A 285 -23.98 -4.09 24.76
N LYS A 286 -25.01 -4.95 24.66
CA LYS A 286 -25.58 -5.33 23.37
C LYS A 286 -26.14 -4.11 22.63
N ARG A 287 -27.01 -3.30 23.26
CA ARG A 287 -27.55 -2.08 22.64
C ARG A 287 -26.44 -1.07 22.25
N ALA A 288 -25.37 -1.01 23.04
CA ALA A 288 -24.22 -0.16 22.72
C ALA A 288 -23.49 -0.62 21.45
N LEU A 289 -23.29 -1.94 21.25
CA LEU A 289 -22.73 -2.48 20.01
C LEU A 289 -23.67 -2.30 18.82
N ASP A 290 -24.99 -2.56 19.00
CA ASP A 290 -25.99 -2.31 17.96
C ASP A 290 -25.97 -0.84 17.50
N PHE A 291 -25.90 0.10 18.46
CA PHE A 291 -25.75 1.52 18.15
C PHE A 291 -24.48 1.82 17.35
N LEU A 292 -23.33 1.26 17.74
CA LEU A 292 -22.08 1.45 16.99
C LEU A 292 -22.20 0.89 15.56
N ALA A 293 -22.83 -0.26 15.39
CA ALA A 293 -23.08 -0.85 14.07
C ALA A 293 -24.00 0.03 13.21
N ASP A 294 -25.06 0.61 13.79
CA ASP A 294 -25.96 1.56 13.12
C ASP A 294 -25.23 2.85 12.69
N GLN A 295 -24.17 3.24 13.42
CA GLN A 295 -23.29 4.35 13.04
C GLN A 295 -22.21 3.94 12.02
N GLY A 296 -22.23 2.69 11.52
CA GLY A 296 -21.27 2.19 10.54
C GLY A 296 -19.91 1.78 11.13
N VAL A 297 -19.81 1.64 12.45
CA VAL A 297 -18.62 1.11 13.12
C VAL A 297 -18.66 -0.41 13.08
N TYR A 298 -17.63 -1.04 12.52
CA TYR A 298 -17.49 -2.49 12.60
C TYR A 298 -17.09 -2.90 14.02
N THR A 299 -17.81 -3.87 14.59
CA THR A 299 -17.59 -4.37 15.94
C THR A 299 -17.31 -5.87 15.93
N ASN A 300 -16.27 -6.31 16.64
CA ASN A 300 -15.90 -7.72 16.78
C ASN A 300 -15.61 -8.03 18.25
N ILE A 301 -16.40 -8.94 18.85
CA ILE A 301 -16.19 -9.38 20.23
C ILE A 301 -15.03 -10.38 20.25
N ILE A 302 -13.89 -9.97 20.82
CA ILE A 302 -12.68 -10.78 20.92
C ILE A 302 -12.80 -11.79 22.05
N LYS A 303 -13.31 -11.34 23.22
CA LYS A 303 -13.44 -12.18 24.41
C LYS A 303 -14.62 -11.72 25.28
N GLN A 304 -15.35 -12.70 25.78
CA GLN A 304 -16.42 -12.50 26.78
C GLN A 304 -16.38 -13.64 27.81
N ASN A 305 -16.98 -13.43 28.98
CA ASN A 305 -17.09 -14.50 29.97
C ASN A 305 -18.24 -15.45 29.60
N HIS A 306 -18.00 -16.76 29.56
CA HIS A 306 -18.97 -17.80 29.16
C HIS A 306 -20.14 -18.03 30.13
N ALA A 307 -20.25 -17.27 31.21
CA ALA A 307 -21.39 -17.34 32.16
C ALA A 307 -22.67 -16.65 31.63
N GLU A 308 -22.64 -16.01 30.45
CA GLU A 308 -23.80 -15.34 29.85
C GLU A 308 -24.49 -16.25 28.81
N PRO A 309 -25.83 -16.31 28.74
CA PRO A 309 -26.55 -17.18 27.81
C PRO A 309 -26.21 -16.80 26.35
N LEU A 310 -25.73 -17.76 25.60
CA LEU A 310 -25.58 -17.70 24.14
C LEU A 310 -26.97 -17.60 23.49
N ASN A 311 -27.53 -16.42 23.36
CA ASN A 311 -28.64 -16.17 22.45
C ASN A 311 -28.11 -15.61 21.14
N ASN A 312 -27.98 -16.52 20.17
CA ASN A 312 -27.92 -16.30 18.73
C ASN A 312 -26.93 -15.24 18.23
N VAL A 313 -25.71 -15.70 17.97
CA VAL A 313 -24.88 -15.11 16.92
C VAL A 313 -25.68 -15.31 15.62
N ILE A 314 -26.23 -14.23 15.08
CA ILE A 314 -26.68 -14.21 13.69
C ILE A 314 -25.41 -14.33 12.86
N GLU A 315 -25.22 -15.52 12.29
CA GLU A 315 -24.34 -15.72 11.13
C GLU A 315 -24.86 -14.82 10.00
N GLY A 316 -24.37 -13.60 9.99
CA GLY A 316 -24.47 -12.72 8.82
C GLY A 316 -23.41 -13.17 7.83
N GLY A 317 -23.75 -14.19 7.03
CA GLY A 317 -23.04 -14.41 5.79
C GLY A 317 -23.17 -13.17 4.91
N PHE A 318 -22.00 -12.72 4.41
CA PHE A 318 -21.74 -12.33 3.00
C PHE A 318 -20.30 -11.79 2.94
#